data_7df3cf085f94116d10f580e9017b844b
#
_entry.id   7df3cf085f94116d10f580e9017b844b
#
_cell.length_a   1.000
_cell.length_b   1.000
_cell.length_c   1.000
_cell.angle_alpha   90.00
_cell.angle_beta   90.00
_cell.angle_gamma   90.00
#
_symmetry.space_group_name_H-M   'P 1'
#
loop_
_entity.id
_entity.type
_entity.pdbx_description
1 polymer ?
#
loop_
_entity_poly.entity_id
_entity_poly.type
_entity_poly.pdbx_seq_one_letter_code
_entity_poly.pdbx_strand_id
1 'polypeptide(L)'
;MKTSEFKTDIFNLFDQKWAVLTADTPDRWNAMTISWGSMGTIWGYPQNGRPIVTVYVDPLRYTYEVLNQSDSFTVSFFPEERRKDLIMMGSRSGRNGDRLKGSGLTPVNNHGFVTYKEAELTFECRKLFQQTLDNVTPHFKVPGYRRYAANWSSEN
;
A
#
# COMPACT_ATOMS: atom_id res chain seq x y z
N MET A 1 -9.24 -17.10 5.71
CA MET A 1 -8.12 -17.93 5.16
C MET A 1 -7.01 -18.00 6.20
N LYS A 2 -6.46 -19.18 6.45
CA LYS A 2 -5.29 -19.30 7.32
C LYS A 2 -4.03 -18.88 6.58
N THR A 3 -3.11 -18.20 7.25
CA THR A 3 -1.87 -17.74 6.62
C THR A 3 -1.02 -18.89 6.05
N SER A 4 -1.09 -20.06 6.68
CA SER A 4 -0.40 -21.28 6.20
C SER A 4 -0.96 -21.83 4.87
N GLU A 5 -2.16 -21.43 4.50
CA GLU A 5 -2.83 -21.83 3.25
C GLU A 5 -2.61 -20.81 2.13
N PHE A 6 -2.10 -19.61 2.46
CA PHE A 6 -1.83 -18.56 1.48
C PHE A 6 -0.57 -18.90 0.68
N LYS A 7 -0.75 -19.06 -0.62
CA LYS A 7 0.32 -19.30 -1.57
C LYS A 7 0.24 -18.29 -2.69
N THR A 8 1.31 -17.55 -2.93
CA THR A 8 1.37 -16.58 -4.00
C THR A 8 2.82 -16.30 -4.40
N ASP A 9 3.01 -15.80 -5.61
CA ASP A 9 4.24 -15.16 -6.04
C ASP A 9 4.17 -13.69 -5.61
N ILE A 10 4.92 -13.35 -4.55
CA ILE A 10 4.94 -11.99 -3.96
C ILE A 10 5.46 -10.95 -4.97
N PHE A 11 6.45 -11.29 -5.78
CA PHE A 11 7.00 -10.38 -6.79
C PHE A 11 5.95 -10.06 -7.85
N ASN A 12 5.27 -11.09 -8.37
CA ASN A 12 4.18 -10.89 -9.32
C ASN A 12 3.03 -10.08 -8.70
N LEU A 13 2.68 -10.38 -7.45
CA LEU A 13 1.56 -9.75 -6.77
C LEU A 13 1.75 -8.22 -6.66
N PHE A 14 2.93 -7.75 -6.28
CA PHE A 14 3.21 -6.32 -6.17
C PHE A 14 3.65 -5.68 -7.48
N ASP A 15 4.62 -6.27 -8.19
CA ASP A 15 5.21 -5.64 -9.37
C ASP A 15 4.29 -5.68 -10.60
N GLN A 16 3.60 -6.81 -10.81
CA GLN A 16 2.78 -7.00 -11.99
C GLN A 16 1.30 -6.71 -11.76
N LYS A 17 0.70 -7.25 -10.69
CA LYS A 17 -0.73 -7.05 -10.42
C LYS A 17 -1.04 -5.67 -9.84
N TRP A 18 -0.15 -5.14 -9.01
CA TRP A 18 -0.33 -3.93 -8.20
C TRP A 18 -1.42 -4.09 -7.13
N ALA A 19 -1.43 -3.16 -6.19
CA ALA A 19 -2.44 -3.13 -5.15
C ALA A 19 -3.02 -1.71 -4.97
N VAL A 20 -4.16 -1.64 -4.31
CA VAL A 20 -4.66 -0.40 -3.73
C VAL A 20 -4.35 -0.42 -2.24
N LEU A 21 -3.50 0.51 -1.82
CA LEU A 21 -3.28 0.85 -0.41
C LEU A 21 -4.34 1.84 0.02
N THR A 22 -5.09 1.52 1.07
CA THR A 22 -6.07 2.43 1.66
C THR A 22 -5.73 2.65 3.12
N ALA A 23 -5.68 3.90 3.53
CA ALA A 23 -5.51 4.33 4.90
C ALA A 23 -6.69 5.21 5.32
N ASP A 24 -7.14 5.08 6.55
CA ASP A 24 -8.28 5.82 7.09
C ASP A 24 -8.02 6.33 8.50
N THR A 25 -8.65 7.43 8.80
CA THR A 25 -8.79 8.01 10.14
C THR A 25 -10.27 8.17 10.44
N PRO A 26 -10.69 8.51 11.67
CA PRO A 26 -12.09 8.76 11.97
C PRO A 26 -12.77 9.78 11.04
N ASP A 27 -12.00 10.75 10.55
CA ASP A 27 -12.54 11.88 9.79
C ASP A 27 -12.42 11.73 8.27
N ARG A 28 -11.47 10.92 7.81
CA ARG A 28 -11.17 10.78 6.38
C ARG A 28 -10.45 9.49 6.05
N TRP A 29 -10.56 9.08 4.81
CA TRP A 29 -9.74 8.02 4.24
C TRP A 29 -9.21 8.43 2.88
N ASN A 30 -8.13 7.78 2.45
CA ASN A 30 -7.60 7.96 1.11
C ASN A 30 -6.94 6.67 0.62
N ALA A 31 -6.96 6.48 -0.69
CA ALA A 31 -6.40 5.31 -1.33
C ALA A 31 -5.42 5.70 -2.44
N MET A 32 -4.47 4.81 -2.74
CA MET A 32 -3.55 4.96 -3.85
C MET A 32 -3.14 3.60 -4.42
N THR A 33 -2.85 3.55 -5.69
CA THR A 33 -2.21 2.39 -6.30
C THR A 33 -0.75 2.31 -5.87
N ILE A 34 -0.32 1.12 -5.48
CA ILE A 34 1.06 0.81 -5.13
C ILE A 34 1.54 -0.42 -5.92
N SER A 35 2.84 -0.48 -6.18
CA SER A 35 3.54 -1.63 -6.74
C SER A 35 4.72 -2.07 -5.87
N TRP A 36 4.94 -1.43 -4.75
CA TRP A 36 6.05 -1.70 -3.85
C TRP A 36 5.57 -2.23 -2.51
N GLY A 37 6.01 -3.43 -2.18
CA GLY A 37 5.68 -4.06 -0.92
C GLY A 37 6.41 -5.37 -0.71
N SER A 38 6.28 -5.90 0.49
CA SER A 38 6.79 -7.23 0.86
C SER A 38 5.89 -7.89 1.89
N MET A 39 6.02 -9.19 2.02
CA MET A 39 5.30 -10.00 2.99
C MET A 39 6.26 -10.94 3.70
N GLY A 40 5.99 -11.22 4.95
CA GLY A 40 6.81 -12.11 5.76
C GLY A 40 6.19 -12.38 7.11
N THR A 41 7.02 -12.77 8.06
CA THR A 41 6.60 -13.01 9.45
C THR A 41 7.51 -12.27 10.41
N ILE A 42 6.96 -11.86 11.55
CA ILE A 42 7.70 -11.21 12.63
C ILE A 42 7.21 -11.79 13.97
N TRP A 43 8.11 -11.81 14.95
CA TRP A 43 7.87 -12.27 16.30
C TRP A 43 7.31 -13.70 16.41
N GLY A 44 7.36 -14.25 17.59
CA GLY A 44 6.93 -15.61 17.88
C GLY A 44 8.05 -16.64 17.78
N TYR A 45 7.76 -17.84 18.23
CA TYR A 45 8.65 -18.99 18.09
C TYR A 45 8.55 -19.58 16.66
N PRO A 46 9.51 -20.41 16.24
CA PRO A 46 9.40 -21.12 14.98
C PRO A 46 8.00 -21.71 14.76
N GLN A 47 7.44 -21.52 13.57
CA GLN A 47 6.09 -21.92 13.15
C GLN A 47 4.91 -21.10 13.75
N ASN A 48 5.17 -20.13 14.64
CA ASN A 48 4.16 -19.24 15.22
C ASN A 48 4.45 -17.74 14.92
N GLY A 49 5.24 -17.45 13.91
CA GLY A 49 5.49 -16.08 13.47
C GLY A 49 4.21 -15.39 13.02
N ARG A 50 4.07 -14.12 13.38
CA ARG A 50 2.91 -13.30 12.94
C ARG A 50 3.13 -12.82 11.50
N PRO A 51 2.15 -12.98 10.60
CA PRO A 51 2.25 -12.48 9.26
C PRO A 51 2.26 -10.96 9.27
N ILE A 52 3.10 -10.39 8.42
CA ILE A 52 3.18 -8.93 8.18
C ILE A 52 3.14 -8.63 6.69
N VAL A 53 2.61 -7.45 6.38
CA VAL A 53 2.70 -6.80 5.09
C VAL A 53 3.44 -5.48 5.28
N THR A 54 4.48 -5.25 4.50
CA THR A 54 5.20 -3.99 4.44
C THR A 54 4.89 -3.30 3.12
N VAL A 55 4.57 -2.01 3.16
CA VAL A 55 4.34 -1.18 1.98
C VAL A 55 5.32 -0.01 1.98
N TYR A 56 5.80 0.36 0.79
CA TYR A 56 6.70 1.49 0.60
C TYR A 56 5.92 2.62 -0.05
N VAL A 57 5.85 3.76 0.62
CA VAL A 57 5.02 4.90 0.21
C VAL A 57 5.90 6.13 0.04
N ASP A 58 5.81 6.75 -1.13
CA ASP A 58 6.46 8.03 -1.41
C ASP A 58 5.82 9.13 -0.52
N PRO A 59 6.60 9.87 0.27
CA PRO A 59 6.11 10.93 1.16
C PRO A 59 5.36 12.06 0.44
N LEU A 60 5.60 12.25 -0.85
CA LEU A 60 4.88 13.25 -1.65
C LEU A 60 3.42 12.86 -1.94
N ARG A 61 3.04 11.62 -1.66
CA ARG A 61 1.67 11.13 -1.89
C ARG A 61 0.74 11.54 -0.75
N TYR A 62 -0.43 12.04 -1.09
CA TYR A 62 -1.44 12.42 -0.10
C TYR A 62 -1.84 11.25 0.84
N THR A 63 -1.84 10.01 0.34
CA THR A 63 -2.09 8.83 1.18
C THR A 63 -1.06 8.68 2.30
N TYR A 64 0.18 9.15 2.11
CA TYR A 64 1.20 9.15 3.16
C TYR A 64 0.78 10.02 4.35
N GLU A 65 0.18 11.19 4.11
CA GLU A 65 -0.31 12.07 5.18
C GLU A 65 -1.42 11.42 6.00
N VAL A 66 -2.34 10.71 5.32
CA VAL A 66 -3.42 9.97 5.99
C VAL A 66 -2.85 8.78 6.75
N LEU A 67 -1.94 8.02 6.13
CA LEU A 67 -1.30 6.86 6.72
C LEU A 67 -0.51 7.20 8.01
N ASN A 68 0.12 8.38 8.06
CA ASN A 68 0.81 8.86 9.25
C ASN A 68 -0.12 9.02 10.47
N GLN A 69 -1.39 9.31 10.22
CA GLN A 69 -2.41 9.52 11.24
C GLN A 69 -3.29 8.28 11.49
N SER A 70 -3.15 7.25 10.65
CA SER A 70 -3.93 6.01 10.74
C SER A 70 -3.26 4.99 11.64
N ASP A 71 -4.06 4.23 12.38
CA ASP A 71 -3.60 3.05 13.14
C ASP A 71 -3.72 1.75 12.34
N SER A 72 -4.40 1.82 11.19
CA SER A 72 -4.66 0.69 10.31
C SER A 72 -4.59 1.07 8.84
N PHE A 73 -4.49 0.07 7.97
CA PHE A 73 -4.55 0.22 6.53
C PHE A 73 -4.98 -1.08 5.87
N THR A 74 -5.43 -0.99 4.63
CA THR A 74 -5.69 -2.19 3.81
C THR A 74 -4.81 -2.21 2.57
N VAL A 75 -4.49 -3.42 2.12
CA VAL A 75 -3.82 -3.68 0.85
C VAL A 75 -4.68 -4.63 0.05
N SER A 76 -5.32 -4.12 -1.00
CA SER A 76 -6.29 -4.85 -1.81
C SER A 76 -5.74 -5.13 -3.20
N PHE A 77 -5.82 -6.38 -3.64
CA PHE A 77 -5.45 -6.84 -4.97
C PHE A 77 -6.71 -7.17 -5.76
N PHE A 78 -6.62 -6.98 -7.07
CA PHE A 78 -7.77 -7.05 -7.97
C PHE A 78 -7.49 -7.98 -9.15
N PRO A 79 -8.53 -8.55 -9.76
CA PRO A 79 -8.38 -9.28 -11.00
C PRO A 79 -7.92 -8.36 -12.15
N GLU A 80 -7.31 -8.95 -13.20
CA GLU A 80 -6.66 -8.21 -14.29
C GLU A 80 -7.59 -7.24 -15.02
N GLU A 81 -8.88 -7.53 -15.07
CA GLU A 81 -9.91 -6.67 -15.68
C GLU A 81 -9.99 -5.29 -15.04
N ARG A 82 -9.54 -5.17 -13.77
CA ARG A 82 -9.53 -3.92 -13.01
C ARG A 82 -8.25 -3.09 -13.18
N ARG A 83 -7.34 -3.55 -14.04
CA ARG A 83 -6.07 -2.87 -14.30
C ARG A 83 -6.23 -1.39 -14.67
N LYS A 84 -7.23 -1.08 -15.50
CA LYS A 84 -7.54 0.31 -15.91
C LYS A 84 -7.94 1.19 -14.72
N ASP A 85 -8.70 0.63 -13.78
CA ASP A 85 -9.13 1.33 -12.56
C ASP A 85 -7.92 1.69 -11.68
N LEU A 86 -6.97 0.76 -11.53
CA LEU A 86 -5.75 0.99 -10.78
C LEU A 86 -4.84 2.04 -11.43
N ILE A 87 -4.71 2.04 -12.75
CA ILE A 87 -3.98 3.06 -13.51
C ILE A 87 -4.59 4.44 -13.27
N MET A 88 -5.93 4.54 -13.37
CA MET A 88 -6.65 5.78 -13.13
C MET A 88 -6.40 6.32 -11.72
N MET A 89 -6.49 5.46 -10.70
CA MET A 89 -6.22 5.84 -9.32
C MET A 89 -4.77 6.28 -9.11
N GLY A 90 -3.82 5.61 -9.74
CA GLY A 90 -2.39 5.94 -9.67
C GLY A 90 -2.04 7.29 -10.30
N SER A 91 -2.80 7.73 -11.31
CA SER A 91 -2.56 8.98 -12.04
C SER A 91 -3.17 10.23 -11.38
N ARG A 92 -4.01 10.07 -10.36
CA ARG A 92 -4.72 11.18 -9.71
C ARG A 92 -4.16 11.48 -8.32
N SER A 93 -4.25 12.74 -7.89
CA SER A 93 -3.91 13.13 -6.52
C SER A 93 -5.17 13.16 -5.65
N GLY A 94 -5.13 12.56 -4.47
CA GLY A 94 -6.22 12.63 -3.50
C GLY A 94 -6.44 14.04 -2.91
N ARG A 95 -5.47 14.95 -3.07
CA ARG A 95 -5.65 16.37 -2.70
C ARG A 95 -6.65 17.09 -3.59
N ASN A 96 -6.83 16.62 -4.82
CA ASN A 96 -7.69 17.25 -5.83
C ASN A 96 -9.09 16.61 -5.92
N GLY A 97 -9.49 15.85 -4.91
CA GLY A 97 -10.82 15.23 -4.83
C GLY A 97 -10.81 13.70 -4.77
N ASP A 98 -11.98 13.11 -4.94
CA ASP A 98 -12.16 11.66 -4.83
C ASP A 98 -11.48 10.92 -5.99
N ARG A 99 -10.45 10.14 -5.65
CA ARG A 99 -9.73 9.29 -6.61
C ARG A 99 -10.58 8.16 -7.18
N LEU A 100 -11.57 7.70 -6.43
CA LEU A 100 -12.44 6.61 -6.86
C LEU A 100 -13.48 7.06 -7.88
N LYS A 101 -13.75 8.35 -7.97
CA LYS A 101 -14.74 8.85 -8.92
C LYS A 101 -14.38 8.43 -10.34
N GLY A 102 -15.20 7.56 -10.91
CA GLY A 102 -15.02 6.99 -12.25
C GLY A 102 -14.02 5.81 -12.34
N SER A 103 -13.52 5.28 -11.22
CA SER A 103 -12.64 4.11 -11.19
C SER A 103 -13.55 2.91 -11.13
N GLY A 104 -14.48 2.53 -11.36
CA GLY A 104 -15.25 1.27 -11.26
C GLY A 104 -15.03 0.47 -9.96
N LEU A 105 -14.32 1.03 -8.97
CA LEU A 105 -14.11 0.41 -7.66
C LEU A 105 -15.14 0.91 -6.66
N THR A 106 -15.75 -0.01 -5.91
CA THR A 106 -16.79 0.27 -4.92
C THR A 106 -16.26 0.05 -3.52
N PRO A 107 -15.96 1.12 -2.75
CA PRO A 107 -15.50 0.96 -1.38
C PRO A 107 -16.60 0.41 -0.48
N VAL A 108 -16.22 -0.46 0.45
CA VAL A 108 -17.07 -1.02 1.49
C VAL A 108 -16.35 -0.97 2.82
N ASN A 109 -17.10 -0.67 3.90
CA ASN A 109 -16.56 -0.78 5.24
C ASN A 109 -16.70 -2.23 5.71
N ASN A 110 -15.59 -2.83 6.11
CA ASN A 110 -15.55 -4.16 6.68
C ASN A 110 -14.90 -4.09 8.08
N HIS A 111 -15.71 -4.11 9.13
CA HIS A 111 -15.26 -4.05 10.53
C HIS A 111 -14.29 -2.89 10.85
N GLY A 112 -14.54 -1.73 10.23
CA GLY A 112 -13.68 -0.55 10.41
C GLY A 112 -12.55 -0.41 9.38
N PHE A 113 -12.42 -1.36 8.46
CA PHE A 113 -11.47 -1.27 7.35
C PHE A 113 -12.19 -0.88 6.06
N VAL A 114 -11.59 -0.01 5.27
CA VAL A 114 -12.08 0.29 3.92
C VAL A 114 -11.51 -0.74 2.95
N THR A 115 -12.40 -1.52 2.36
CA THR A 115 -12.09 -2.55 1.36
C THR A 115 -12.87 -2.28 0.07
N TYR A 116 -12.85 -3.20 -0.90
CA TYR A 116 -13.54 -3.01 -2.18
C TYR A 116 -14.30 -4.26 -2.58
N LYS A 117 -15.51 -4.11 -3.13
CA LYS A 117 -16.32 -5.24 -3.62
C LYS A 117 -15.60 -6.05 -4.70
N GLU A 118 -14.82 -5.39 -5.54
CA GLU A 118 -14.14 -5.96 -6.70
C GLU A 118 -12.77 -6.59 -6.34
N ALA A 119 -12.31 -6.46 -5.09
CA ALA A 119 -11.05 -7.05 -4.67
C ALA A 119 -11.13 -8.57 -4.58
N GLU A 120 -10.16 -9.27 -5.16
CA GLU A 120 -10.02 -10.73 -5.02
C GLU A 120 -9.29 -11.14 -3.74
N LEU A 121 -8.47 -10.24 -3.20
CA LEU A 121 -7.69 -10.44 -2.00
C LEU A 121 -7.48 -9.10 -1.28
N THR A 122 -7.75 -9.05 0.03
CA THR A 122 -7.48 -7.89 0.85
C THR A 122 -6.78 -8.30 2.14
N PHE A 123 -5.70 -7.61 2.47
CA PHE A 123 -5.06 -7.66 3.78
C PHE A 123 -5.53 -6.48 4.61
N GLU A 124 -6.20 -6.76 5.71
CA GLU A 124 -6.58 -5.81 6.76
C GLU A 124 -5.45 -5.77 7.78
N CYS A 125 -4.76 -4.64 7.84
CA CYS A 125 -3.52 -4.49 8.58
C CYS A 125 -3.65 -3.46 9.69
N ARG A 126 -3.23 -3.82 10.91
CA ARG A 126 -2.93 -2.84 11.95
C ARG A 126 -1.50 -2.36 11.79
N LYS A 127 -1.29 -1.05 11.82
CA LYS A 127 0.04 -0.46 11.71
C LYS A 127 0.85 -0.78 12.97
N LEU A 128 1.93 -1.52 12.82
CA LEU A 128 2.84 -1.91 13.90
C LEU A 128 4.06 -1.00 13.97
N PHE A 129 4.50 -0.50 12.81
CA PHE A 129 5.76 0.21 12.67
C PHE A 129 5.71 1.09 11.43
N GLN A 130 6.41 2.21 11.50
CA GLN A 130 6.63 3.11 10.37
C GLN A 130 8.02 3.73 10.50
N GLN A 131 8.74 3.78 9.39
CA GLN A 131 10.05 4.39 9.32
C GLN A 131 10.23 5.12 8.00
N THR A 132 10.82 6.31 8.05
CA THR A 132 11.26 7.01 6.86
C THR A 132 12.59 6.42 6.40
N LEU A 133 12.67 6.06 5.13
CA LEU A 133 13.93 5.70 4.48
C LEU A 133 14.60 7.01 4.08
N ASP A 134 15.55 7.45 4.85
CA ASP A 134 16.33 8.64 4.55
C ASP A 134 17.58 8.32 3.70
N ASN A 135 18.22 9.37 3.17
CA ASN A 135 19.40 9.26 2.34
C ASN A 135 20.71 9.13 3.13
N VAL A 136 20.65 9.01 4.46
CA VAL A 136 21.81 9.19 5.33
C VAL A 136 22.82 8.04 5.23
N THR A 137 22.39 6.86 4.79
CA THR A 137 23.31 5.74 4.62
C THR A 137 22.95 4.86 3.42
N PRO A 138 23.19 5.29 2.19
CA PRO A 138 23.00 4.41 1.04
C PRO A 138 24.10 3.33 1.03
N HIS A 139 23.78 2.14 1.52
CA HIS A 139 24.70 0.99 1.47
C HIS A 139 24.80 0.37 0.09
N PHE A 140 23.93 0.73 -0.86
CA PHE A 140 23.98 0.20 -2.23
C PHE A 140 23.74 1.28 -3.27
N LYS A 141 24.42 1.12 -4.40
CA LYS A 141 24.12 1.86 -5.61
C LYS A 141 23.05 1.10 -6.39
N VAL A 142 21.78 1.33 -6.08
CA VAL A 142 20.68 0.76 -6.87
C VAL A 142 20.49 1.63 -8.13
N PRO A 143 20.49 1.05 -9.33
CA PRO A 143 20.14 1.79 -10.54
C PRO A 143 18.78 2.48 -10.39
N GLY A 144 18.72 3.78 -10.66
CA GLY A 144 17.49 4.57 -10.48
C GLY A 144 17.28 5.16 -9.08
N TYR A 145 18.00 4.71 -8.05
CA TYR A 145 17.86 5.25 -6.69
C TYR A 145 18.07 6.77 -6.62
N ARG A 146 19.05 7.30 -7.37
CA ARG A 146 19.33 8.75 -7.44
C ARG A 146 18.14 9.57 -7.96
N ARG A 147 17.28 8.99 -8.78
CA ARG A 147 16.09 9.67 -9.31
C ARG A 147 15.07 9.95 -8.20
N TYR A 148 14.89 9.05 -7.29
CA TYR A 148 14.00 9.22 -6.12
C TYR A 148 14.64 10.10 -5.05
N ALA A 149 15.92 9.91 -4.78
CA ALA A 149 16.68 10.70 -3.82
C ALA A 149 16.84 12.19 -4.24
N ALA A 150 17.01 12.46 -5.53
CA ALA A 150 17.13 13.84 -6.04
C ALA A 150 15.81 14.63 -5.92
N ASN A 151 14.68 13.98 -6.08
CA ASN A 151 13.37 14.63 -5.88
C ASN A 151 13.07 14.90 -4.40
N TRP A 152 13.73 14.20 -3.50
CA TRP A 152 13.55 14.34 -2.05
C TRP A 152 14.35 15.49 -1.45
N SER A 153 15.54 15.79 -2.02
CA SER A 153 16.44 16.83 -1.52
C SER A 153 16.15 18.24 -2.05
N SER A 154 15.24 18.39 -3.01
CA SER A 154 14.94 19.67 -3.63
C SER A 154 13.75 20.43 -3.00
N GLU A 155 13.09 19.87 -1.99
CA GLU A 155 11.91 20.47 -1.34
C GLU A 155 12.04 20.65 0.19
N ASN A 156 13.27 20.54 0.75
CA ASN A 156 13.55 20.87 2.16
C ASN A 156 14.61 21.96 2.28
#